data_39b76609946fc728a66ba423a0dc81a7
#
_entry.id   39b76609946fc728a66ba423a0dc81a7
#
_cell.length_a   1.000
_cell.length_b   1.000
_cell.length_c   1.000
_cell.angle_alpha   90.00
_cell.angle_beta   90.00
_cell.angle_gamma   90.00
#
_symmetry.space_group_name_H-M   'P 1'
#
loop_
_entity.id
_entity.type
_entity.pdbx_description
1 polymer ?
#
loop_
_entity_poly.entity_id
_entity_poly.type
_entity_poly.pdbx_seq_one_letter_code
_entity_poly.pdbx_strand_id
1 'polypeptide(L)'
;AWLVRNHLLISMPAQRRDISDPGVINEFAAAIGDITHLDYLYLLTVADIRATDPKLWNSWRESLLLELYRRCSRALRRGLGRPIDEDELVAEAQQRARELLRQRGLHHMTVRSVWRHFTPDYFLRYSAAEVARHTEAIHAAGDAAHSPLVLIDPDSGRGGMEVFIYTRDRDNIFALAVSALDQLGVDILDARIITTANGYTLDSFLVQPA
;
A
#
# COMPACT_ATOMS: atom_id res chain seq x y z
N ALA A 1 8.10 -16.09 27.97
CA ALA A 1 9.50 -16.06 27.46
C ALA A 1 9.59 -15.68 25.98
N TRP A 2 8.76 -16.28 25.08
CA TRP A 2 8.81 -16.05 23.62
C TRP A 2 8.46 -14.58 23.25
N LEU A 3 7.37 -14.03 23.78
CA LEU A 3 6.93 -12.65 23.52
C LEU A 3 8.00 -11.62 23.93
N VAL A 4 8.63 -11.80 25.09
CA VAL A 4 9.68 -10.88 25.56
C VAL A 4 10.89 -10.85 24.62
N ARG A 5 11.25 -12.00 24.07
CA ARG A 5 12.37 -12.08 23.10
C ARG A 5 12.01 -11.49 21.74
N ASN A 6 10.76 -11.51 21.36
CA ASN A 6 10.29 -11.18 20.02
C ASN A 6 9.42 -9.92 19.97
N HIS A 7 9.35 -9.12 21.06
CA HIS A 7 8.44 -7.97 21.15
C HIS A 7 8.63 -6.93 20.03
N LEU A 8 9.85 -6.82 19.45
CA LEU A 8 10.14 -5.92 18.34
C LEU A 8 9.88 -6.55 16.95
N LEU A 9 9.47 -7.81 16.89
CA LEU A 9 9.37 -8.55 15.62
C LEU A 9 8.34 -7.92 14.66
N ILE A 10 7.24 -7.35 15.15
CA ILE A 10 6.24 -6.64 14.34
C ILE A 10 6.67 -5.21 14.00
N SER A 11 7.26 -4.49 14.95
CA SER A 11 7.59 -3.08 14.76
C SER A 11 8.71 -2.85 13.73
N MET A 12 9.67 -3.78 13.63
CA MET A 12 10.78 -3.65 12.69
C MET A 12 10.39 -3.83 11.21
N PRO A 13 9.67 -4.89 10.79
CA PRO A 13 9.25 -5.05 9.41
C PRO A 13 8.29 -3.95 8.96
N ALA A 14 7.34 -3.57 9.82
CA ALA A 14 6.37 -2.52 9.51
C ALA A 14 7.03 -1.18 9.17
N GLN A 15 8.19 -0.88 9.73
CA GLN A 15 8.88 0.40 9.54
C GLN A 15 10.01 0.37 8.50
N ARG A 16 10.54 -0.80 8.14
CA ARG A 16 11.80 -0.92 7.39
C ARG A 16 11.73 -1.84 6.17
N ARG A 17 10.65 -2.62 6.03
CA ARG A 17 10.51 -3.57 4.92
C ARG A 17 9.20 -3.29 4.17
N ASP A 18 9.19 -3.62 2.89
CA ASP A 18 7.98 -3.53 2.10
C ASP A 18 7.00 -4.66 2.47
N ILE A 19 5.96 -4.32 3.24
CA ILE A 19 4.94 -5.28 3.65
C ILE A 19 3.99 -5.68 2.50
N SER A 20 4.11 -5.07 1.32
CA SER A 20 3.40 -5.50 0.13
C SER A 20 4.06 -6.68 -0.56
N ASP A 21 5.35 -6.92 -0.30
CA ASP A 21 6.11 -8.05 -0.82
C ASP A 21 5.67 -9.37 -0.14
N PRO A 22 5.12 -10.33 -0.90
CA PRO A 22 4.73 -11.64 -0.37
C PRO A 22 5.87 -12.41 0.30
N GLY A 23 7.10 -12.25 -0.18
CA GLY A 23 8.29 -12.87 0.42
C GLY A 23 8.52 -12.39 1.84
N VAL A 24 8.43 -11.07 2.06
CA VAL A 24 8.52 -10.45 3.39
C VAL A 24 7.46 -11.00 4.33
N ILE A 25 6.22 -11.13 3.86
CA ILE A 25 5.10 -11.65 4.65
C ILE A 25 5.31 -13.12 4.98
N ASN A 26 5.75 -13.93 4.02
CA ASN A 26 6.01 -15.36 4.23
C ASN A 26 7.14 -15.59 5.24
N GLU A 27 8.26 -14.85 5.15
CA GLU A 27 9.35 -14.89 6.13
C GLU A 27 8.88 -14.51 7.53
N PHE A 28 8.07 -13.45 7.62
CA PHE A 28 7.54 -12.99 8.89
C PHE A 28 6.55 -14.00 9.51
N ALA A 29 5.66 -14.58 8.70
CA ALA A 29 4.75 -15.64 9.14
C ALA A 29 5.52 -16.87 9.66
N ALA A 30 6.59 -17.27 8.96
CA ALA A 30 7.46 -18.37 9.40
C ALA A 30 8.17 -18.08 10.74
N ALA A 31 8.62 -16.83 10.94
CA ALA A 31 9.24 -16.41 12.20
C ALA A 31 8.28 -16.39 13.39
N ILE A 32 7.00 -16.07 13.17
CA ILE A 32 5.96 -16.06 14.20
C ILE A 32 5.47 -17.48 14.50
N GLY A 33 5.24 -18.30 13.48
CA GLY A 33 4.87 -19.70 13.57
C GLY A 33 3.38 -19.97 13.62
N ASP A 34 2.59 -19.24 14.40
CA ASP A 34 1.15 -19.45 14.55
C ASP A 34 0.35 -18.18 14.85
N ILE A 35 -0.99 -18.28 14.71
CA ILE A 35 -1.94 -17.17 14.90
C ILE A 35 -1.92 -16.66 16.34
N THR A 36 -1.81 -17.54 17.34
CA THR A 36 -1.83 -17.15 18.75
C THR A 36 -0.64 -16.26 19.10
N HIS A 37 0.54 -16.61 18.61
CA HIS A 37 1.73 -15.77 18.75
C HIS A 37 1.57 -14.42 18.03
N LEU A 38 0.97 -14.41 16.84
CA LEU A 38 0.69 -13.17 16.10
C LEU A 38 -0.27 -12.25 16.88
N ASP A 39 -1.36 -12.80 17.42
CA ASP A 39 -2.36 -12.05 18.18
C ASP A 39 -1.74 -11.37 19.41
N TYR A 40 -1.01 -12.16 20.22
CA TYR A 40 -0.36 -11.62 21.41
C TYR A 40 0.75 -10.61 21.06
N LEU A 41 1.50 -10.85 19.99
CA LEU A 41 2.57 -9.96 19.57
C LEU A 41 2.00 -8.62 19.07
N TYR A 42 0.88 -8.65 18.32
CA TYR A 42 0.18 -7.45 17.87
C TYR A 42 -0.30 -6.61 19.07
N LEU A 43 -1.00 -7.23 20.01
CA LEU A 43 -1.49 -6.56 21.22
C LEU A 43 -0.36 -5.97 22.05
N LEU A 44 0.73 -6.72 22.23
CA LEU A 44 1.90 -6.26 22.97
C LEU A 44 2.55 -5.06 22.28
N THR A 45 2.70 -5.10 20.95
CA THR A 45 3.31 -4.00 20.19
C THR A 45 2.48 -2.73 20.28
N VAL A 46 1.14 -2.83 20.18
CA VAL A 46 0.24 -1.67 20.35
C VAL A 46 0.36 -1.10 21.76
N ALA A 47 0.36 -1.96 22.78
CA ALA A 47 0.49 -1.53 24.18
C ALA A 47 1.85 -0.87 24.46
N ASP A 48 2.93 -1.45 23.95
CA ASP A 48 4.29 -0.95 24.12
C ASP A 48 4.48 0.44 23.50
N ILE A 49 4.05 0.63 22.25
CA ILE A 49 4.13 1.93 21.59
C ILE A 49 3.33 2.99 22.35
N ARG A 50 2.09 2.67 22.74
CA ARG A 50 1.24 3.62 23.49
C ARG A 50 1.76 3.95 24.88
N ALA A 51 2.42 3.00 25.55
CA ALA A 51 2.99 3.20 26.87
C ALA A 51 4.31 3.97 26.82
N THR A 52 5.11 3.78 25.78
CA THR A 52 6.43 4.41 25.64
C THR A 52 6.31 5.89 25.28
N ASP A 53 5.54 6.20 24.25
CA ASP A 53 5.22 7.56 23.85
C ASP A 53 3.87 7.60 23.10
N PRO A 54 2.81 8.12 23.75
CA PRO A 54 1.49 8.22 23.10
C PRO A 54 1.48 9.01 21.80
N LYS A 55 2.43 9.94 21.59
CA LYS A 55 2.55 10.72 20.34
C LYS A 55 3.05 9.88 19.17
N LEU A 56 3.70 8.75 19.46
CA LEU A 56 4.12 7.83 18.42
C LEU A 56 2.97 7.02 17.83
N TRP A 57 1.82 6.94 18.54
CA TRP A 57 0.63 6.26 18.04
C TRP A 57 -0.24 7.24 17.25
N ASN A 58 -0.34 7.01 15.94
CA ASN A 58 -1.20 7.76 15.05
C ASN A 58 -1.96 6.80 14.11
N SER A 59 -2.93 7.34 13.37
CA SER A 59 -3.77 6.57 12.45
C SER A 59 -2.99 5.84 11.36
N TRP A 60 -1.89 6.41 10.89
CA TRP A 60 -1.01 5.76 9.93
C TRP A 60 -0.32 4.52 10.51
N ARG A 61 0.29 4.63 11.70
CA ARG A 61 0.92 3.47 12.36
C ARG A 61 -0.08 2.38 12.69
N GLU A 62 -1.27 2.76 13.13
CA GLU A 62 -2.37 1.82 13.35
C GLU A 62 -2.72 1.07 12.08
N SER A 63 -2.93 1.78 10.97
CA SER A 63 -3.22 1.18 9.65
C SER A 63 -2.10 0.25 9.17
N LEU A 64 -0.84 0.67 9.31
CA LEU A 64 0.33 -0.09 8.88
C LEU A 64 0.46 -1.41 9.67
N LEU A 65 0.36 -1.34 11.00
CA LEU A 65 0.42 -2.52 11.87
C LEU A 65 -0.76 -3.46 11.63
N LEU A 66 -1.95 -2.93 11.42
CA LEU A 66 -3.14 -3.71 11.12
C LEU A 66 -3.04 -4.39 9.74
N GLU A 67 -2.47 -3.72 8.76
CA GLU A 67 -2.23 -4.32 7.44
C GLU A 67 -1.24 -5.47 7.53
N LEU A 68 -0.10 -5.29 8.21
CA LEU A 68 0.87 -6.35 8.45
C LEU A 68 0.25 -7.54 9.18
N TYR A 69 -0.53 -7.28 10.24
CA TYR A 69 -1.27 -8.32 10.98
C TYR A 69 -2.20 -9.11 10.05
N ARG A 70 -3.00 -8.42 9.22
CA ARG A 70 -3.95 -9.08 8.31
C ARG A 70 -3.24 -9.94 7.26
N ARG A 71 -2.16 -9.43 6.67
CA ARG A 71 -1.36 -10.15 5.67
C ARG A 71 -0.70 -11.39 6.28
N CYS A 72 -0.08 -11.25 7.45
CA CYS A 72 0.51 -12.36 8.18
C CYS A 72 -0.52 -13.39 8.64
N SER A 73 -1.67 -12.95 9.18
CA SER A 73 -2.78 -13.83 9.57
C SER A 73 -3.28 -14.66 8.38
N ARG A 74 -3.36 -14.05 7.18
CA ARG A 74 -3.72 -14.76 5.95
C ARG A 74 -2.68 -15.85 5.62
N ALA A 75 -1.39 -15.53 5.69
CA ALA A 75 -0.30 -16.48 5.43
C ALA A 75 -0.35 -17.67 6.41
N LEU A 76 -0.50 -17.40 7.71
CA LEU A 76 -0.58 -18.43 8.74
C LEU A 76 -1.82 -19.32 8.60
N ARG A 77 -2.98 -18.77 8.27
CA ARG A 77 -4.22 -19.54 8.03
C ARG A 77 -4.13 -20.42 6.80
N ARG A 78 -3.40 -20.00 5.77
CA ARG A 78 -3.14 -20.81 4.59
C ARG A 78 -2.20 -21.98 4.90
N GLY A 79 -1.36 -21.82 5.92
CA GLY A 79 -0.35 -22.78 6.37
C GLY A 79 1.02 -22.51 5.77
N LEU A 80 2.06 -22.60 6.59
CA LEU A 80 3.44 -22.29 6.22
C LEU A 80 3.99 -23.16 5.07
N GLY A 81 3.40 -24.33 4.84
CA GLY A 81 3.74 -25.19 3.68
C GLY A 81 3.17 -24.73 2.35
N ARG A 82 2.38 -23.63 2.34
CA ARG A 82 1.79 -23.03 1.13
C ARG A 82 2.01 -21.53 1.14
N PRO A 83 3.24 -21.07 0.86
CA PRO A 83 3.55 -19.64 0.87
C PRO A 83 2.61 -18.88 -0.07
N ILE A 84 2.40 -17.62 0.25
CA ILE A 84 1.63 -16.72 -0.60
C ILE A 84 2.46 -16.48 -1.86
N ASP A 85 1.82 -16.67 -3.01
CA ASP A 85 2.39 -16.48 -4.33
C ASP A 85 2.06 -15.09 -4.87
N GLU A 86 3.01 -14.44 -5.51
CA GLU A 86 2.87 -13.09 -6.04
C GLU A 86 1.82 -13.02 -7.15
N ASP A 87 1.89 -13.93 -8.12
CA ASP A 87 0.97 -13.96 -9.26
C ASP A 87 -0.48 -14.18 -8.80
N GLU A 88 -0.67 -15.01 -7.76
CA GLU A 88 -1.98 -15.23 -7.15
C GLU A 88 -2.53 -13.94 -6.53
N LEU A 89 -1.72 -13.18 -5.78
CA LEU A 89 -2.14 -11.91 -5.18
C LEU A 89 -2.47 -10.87 -6.24
N VAL A 90 -1.64 -10.76 -7.27
CA VAL A 90 -1.87 -9.83 -8.40
C VAL A 90 -3.18 -10.18 -9.12
N ALA A 91 -3.39 -11.47 -9.44
CA ALA A 91 -4.62 -11.93 -10.09
C ALA A 91 -5.86 -11.63 -9.24
N GLU A 92 -5.79 -11.85 -7.92
CA GLU A 92 -6.88 -11.57 -6.98
C GLU A 92 -7.17 -10.06 -6.89
N ALA A 93 -6.15 -9.22 -6.77
CA ALA A 93 -6.29 -7.76 -6.75
C ALA A 93 -6.93 -7.24 -8.04
N GLN A 94 -6.44 -7.71 -9.18
CA GLN A 94 -6.99 -7.38 -10.49
C GLN A 94 -8.45 -7.83 -10.65
N GLN A 95 -8.78 -9.04 -10.21
CA GLN A 95 -10.15 -9.56 -10.29
C GLN A 95 -11.13 -8.70 -9.48
N ARG A 96 -10.76 -8.38 -8.25
CA ARG A 96 -11.58 -7.52 -7.37
C ARG A 96 -11.75 -6.11 -7.94
N ALA A 97 -10.67 -5.53 -8.46
CA ALA A 97 -10.72 -4.21 -9.09
C ALA A 97 -11.58 -4.21 -10.37
N ARG A 98 -11.49 -5.25 -11.20
CA ARG A 98 -12.37 -5.41 -12.39
C ARG A 98 -13.84 -5.47 -12.01
N GLU A 99 -14.18 -6.17 -10.93
CA GLU A 99 -15.56 -6.25 -10.47
C GLU A 99 -16.10 -4.87 -10.03
N LEU A 100 -15.31 -4.10 -9.29
CA LEU A 100 -15.66 -2.72 -8.92
C LEU A 100 -15.84 -1.83 -10.15
N LEU A 101 -14.93 -1.92 -11.13
CA LEU A 101 -14.99 -1.13 -12.35
C LEU A 101 -16.20 -1.50 -13.22
N ARG A 102 -16.54 -2.80 -13.30
CA ARG A 102 -17.75 -3.28 -13.99
C ARG A 102 -19.02 -2.71 -13.36
N GLN A 103 -19.10 -2.68 -12.03
CA GLN A 103 -20.24 -2.09 -11.30
C GLN A 103 -20.38 -0.60 -11.55
N ARG A 104 -19.27 0.09 -11.85
CA ARG A 104 -19.22 1.52 -12.21
C ARG A 104 -19.38 1.78 -13.71
N GLY A 105 -19.61 0.75 -14.51
CA GLY A 105 -19.88 0.87 -15.95
C GLY A 105 -18.67 0.93 -16.86
N LEU A 106 -17.43 0.71 -16.36
CA LEU A 106 -16.26 0.66 -17.21
C LEU A 106 -16.19 -0.67 -17.98
N HIS A 107 -16.01 -0.54 -19.30
CA HIS A 107 -15.91 -1.70 -20.18
C HIS A 107 -14.55 -2.40 -20.00
N HIS A 108 -14.53 -3.74 -20.06
CA HIS A 108 -13.31 -4.56 -19.85
C HIS A 108 -12.16 -4.21 -20.79
N MET A 109 -12.44 -3.81 -22.03
CA MET A 109 -11.40 -3.39 -22.98
C MET A 109 -10.71 -2.09 -22.54
N THR A 110 -11.46 -1.16 -21.95
CA THR A 110 -10.91 0.07 -21.36
C THR A 110 -9.96 -0.26 -20.21
N VAL A 111 -10.40 -1.12 -19.28
CA VAL A 111 -9.57 -1.57 -18.16
C VAL A 111 -8.29 -2.22 -18.66
N ARG A 112 -8.39 -3.13 -19.64
CA ARG A 112 -7.24 -3.78 -20.25
C ARG A 112 -6.28 -2.78 -20.90
N SER A 113 -6.80 -1.77 -21.58
CA SER A 113 -5.99 -0.72 -22.21
C SER A 113 -5.20 0.08 -21.20
N VAL A 114 -5.80 0.47 -20.06
CA VAL A 114 -5.13 1.20 -18.98
C VAL A 114 -4.06 0.31 -18.33
N TRP A 115 -4.40 -0.93 -17.97
CA TRP A 115 -3.51 -1.81 -17.21
C TRP A 115 -2.38 -2.46 -18.00
N ARG A 116 -2.39 -2.40 -19.34
CA ARG A 116 -1.41 -3.11 -20.19
C ARG A 116 0.05 -2.77 -19.92
N HIS A 117 0.29 -1.61 -19.27
CA HIS A 117 1.63 -1.12 -18.94
C HIS A 117 1.92 -1.11 -17.44
N PHE A 118 0.95 -1.53 -16.62
CA PHE A 118 1.12 -1.60 -15.16
C PHE A 118 1.91 -2.84 -14.78
N THR A 119 2.79 -2.67 -13.80
CA THR A 119 3.61 -3.75 -13.27
C THR A 119 2.87 -4.54 -12.18
N PRO A 120 3.26 -5.80 -11.89
CA PRO A 120 2.73 -6.56 -10.76
C PRO A 120 2.79 -5.78 -9.44
N ASP A 121 3.89 -5.08 -9.19
CA ASP A 121 4.14 -4.26 -8.01
C ASP A 121 3.02 -3.25 -7.71
N TYR A 122 2.42 -2.66 -8.75
CA TYR A 122 1.27 -1.78 -8.60
C TYR A 122 0.08 -2.48 -7.94
N PHE A 123 -0.26 -3.68 -8.39
CA PHE A 123 -1.40 -4.43 -7.85
C PHE A 123 -1.15 -5.02 -6.46
N LEU A 124 0.11 -5.18 -6.05
CA LEU A 124 0.49 -5.59 -4.70
C LEU A 124 0.40 -4.45 -3.68
N ARG A 125 0.68 -3.22 -4.13
CA ARG A 125 0.77 -2.03 -3.26
C ARG A 125 -0.56 -1.30 -3.09
N TYR A 126 -1.48 -1.40 -4.04
CA TYR A 126 -2.76 -0.72 -4.00
C TYR A 126 -3.92 -1.69 -3.78
N SER A 127 -4.88 -1.27 -2.96
CA SER A 127 -6.13 -2.01 -2.78
C SER A 127 -6.95 -2.01 -4.07
N ALA A 128 -7.87 -2.96 -4.21
CA ALA A 128 -8.76 -3.03 -5.36
C ALA A 128 -9.60 -1.74 -5.56
N ALA A 129 -9.95 -1.06 -4.47
CA ALA A 129 -10.68 0.21 -4.51
C ALA A 129 -9.82 1.36 -5.04
N GLU A 130 -8.55 1.45 -4.60
CA GLU A 130 -7.58 2.42 -5.11
C GLU A 130 -7.30 2.15 -6.60
N VAL A 131 -7.05 0.89 -6.98
CA VAL A 131 -6.84 0.49 -8.39
C VAL A 131 -8.04 0.89 -9.25
N ALA A 132 -9.27 0.67 -8.78
CA ALA A 132 -10.47 1.05 -9.52
C ALA A 132 -10.55 2.58 -9.70
N ARG A 133 -10.33 3.35 -8.64
CA ARG A 133 -10.35 4.82 -8.67
C ARG A 133 -9.27 5.38 -9.60
N HIS A 134 -8.05 4.89 -9.52
CA HIS A 134 -6.96 5.31 -10.40
C HIS A 134 -7.26 4.98 -11.87
N THR A 135 -7.80 3.78 -12.14
CA THR A 135 -8.17 3.36 -13.50
C THR A 135 -9.23 4.27 -14.12
N GLU A 136 -10.28 4.62 -13.37
CA GLU A 136 -11.33 5.55 -13.83
C GLU A 136 -10.76 6.92 -14.16
N ALA A 137 -9.94 7.45 -13.26
CA ALA A 137 -9.38 8.78 -13.44
C ALA A 137 -8.37 8.85 -14.59
N ILE A 138 -7.52 7.83 -14.75
CA ILE A 138 -6.57 7.73 -15.87
C ILE A 138 -7.34 7.62 -17.19
N HIS A 139 -8.39 6.82 -17.23
CA HIS A 139 -9.25 6.73 -18.42
C HIS A 139 -9.91 8.06 -18.75
N ALA A 140 -10.48 8.76 -17.75
CA ALA A 140 -11.16 10.03 -17.93
C ALA A 140 -10.20 11.16 -18.34
N ALA A 141 -8.97 11.15 -17.84
CA ALA A 141 -7.94 12.14 -18.18
C ALA A 141 -7.41 11.98 -19.62
N GLY A 142 -7.54 10.80 -20.23
CA GLY A 142 -7.02 10.53 -21.56
C GLY A 142 -5.48 10.58 -21.61
N ASP A 143 -4.91 11.40 -22.50
CA ASP A 143 -3.46 11.54 -22.61
C ASP A 143 -2.93 12.54 -21.57
N ALA A 144 -2.41 12.02 -20.45
CA ALA A 144 -1.77 12.80 -19.39
C ALA A 144 -0.35 13.27 -19.74
N ALA A 145 0.07 13.17 -21.00
CA ALA A 145 1.41 13.60 -21.43
C ALA A 145 1.62 15.13 -21.27
N HIS A 146 0.56 15.91 -21.32
CA HIS A 146 0.60 17.37 -21.29
C HIS A 146 0.30 17.99 -19.92
N SER A 147 -0.33 17.24 -19.02
CA SER A 147 -0.63 17.72 -17.66
C SER A 147 -0.67 16.54 -16.69
N PRO A 148 -0.07 16.63 -15.51
CA PRO A 148 -0.18 15.62 -14.48
C PRO A 148 -1.65 15.41 -14.08
N LEU A 149 -2.08 14.16 -13.99
CA LEU A 149 -3.30 13.81 -13.28
C LEU A 149 -2.98 13.74 -11.79
N VAL A 150 -3.70 14.53 -10.99
CA VAL A 150 -3.58 14.51 -9.53
C VAL A 150 -4.93 14.16 -8.94
N LEU A 151 -4.96 13.12 -8.10
CA LEU A 151 -6.13 12.74 -7.32
C LEU A 151 -5.84 12.95 -5.84
N ILE A 152 -6.82 13.46 -5.13
CA ILE A 152 -6.76 13.62 -3.67
C ILE A 152 -7.86 12.78 -3.05
N ASP A 153 -7.47 11.90 -2.13
CA ASP A 153 -8.39 11.14 -1.28
C ASP A 153 -8.19 11.59 0.18
N PRO A 154 -9.10 12.39 0.72
CA PRO A 154 -8.97 12.91 2.07
C PRO A 154 -9.08 11.82 3.15
N ASP A 155 -9.70 10.68 2.84
CA ASP A 155 -9.84 9.53 3.73
C ASP A 155 -9.44 8.24 3.01
N SER A 156 -8.13 8.06 2.86
CA SER A 156 -7.57 6.91 2.15
C SER A 156 -7.76 5.56 2.86
N GLY A 157 -8.26 5.56 4.10
CA GLY A 157 -8.30 4.37 4.96
C GLY A 157 -6.91 3.91 5.45
N ARG A 158 -5.85 4.66 5.14
CA ARG A 158 -4.46 4.39 5.53
C ARG A 158 -3.98 5.32 6.66
N GLY A 159 -4.89 6.12 7.22
CA GLY A 159 -4.61 7.01 8.34
C GLY A 159 -4.03 8.37 7.97
N GLY A 160 -4.25 8.80 6.74
CA GLY A 160 -3.90 10.11 6.21
C GLY A 160 -4.60 10.38 4.88
N MET A 161 -4.41 11.55 4.34
CA MET A 161 -4.86 11.91 2.99
C MET A 161 -3.89 11.33 1.96
N GLU A 162 -4.42 10.74 0.90
CA GLU A 162 -3.60 10.26 -0.23
C GLU A 162 -3.61 11.29 -1.37
N VAL A 163 -2.42 11.63 -1.84
CA VAL A 163 -2.20 12.39 -3.06
C VAL A 163 -1.59 11.44 -4.10
N PHE A 164 -2.36 11.07 -5.12
CA PHE A 164 -1.93 10.23 -6.22
C PHE A 164 -1.59 11.09 -7.43
N ILE A 165 -0.46 10.82 -8.07
CA ILE A 165 0.05 11.53 -9.24
C ILE A 165 0.30 10.52 -10.36
N TYR A 166 -0.31 10.75 -11.53
CA TYR A 166 -0.03 10.03 -12.75
C TYR A 166 0.45 11.00 -13.82
N THR A 167 1.68 10.85 -14.28
CA THR A 167 2.30 11.73 -15.27
C THR A 167 3.42 11.00 -16.01
N ARG A 168 3.96 11.61 -17.08
CA ARG A 168 5.18 11.09 -17.68
C ARG A 168 6.33 11.14 -16.68
N ASP A 169 7.05 10.02 -16.60
CA ASP A 169 8.27 9.94 -15.82
C ASP A 169 9.35 10.84 -16.45
N ARG A 170 10.02 11.60 -15.62
CA ARG A 170 11.10 12.51 -15.99
C ARG A 170 12.01 12.77 -14.80
N ASP A 171 13.22 13.22 -15.09
CA ASP A 171 14.20 13.55 -14.06
C ASP A 171 13.61 14.50 -13.00
N ASN A 172 13.87 14.15 -11.74
CA ASN A 172 13.48 14.91 -10.56
C ASN A 172 11.96 15.06 -10.30
N ILE A 173 11.08 14.29 -10.98
CA ILE A 173 9.62 14.40 -10.76
C ILE A 173 9.26 14.12 -9.29
N PHE A 174 9.90 13.13 -8.66
CA PHE A 174 9.72 12.83 -7.24
C PHE A 174 10.13 14.02 -6.35
N ALA A 175 11.29 14.61 -6.58
CA ALA A 175 11.76 15.76 -5.82
C ALA A 175 10.85 16.98 -5.99
N LEU A 176 10.31 17.20 -7.18
CA LEU A 176 9.33 18.26 -7.45
C LEU A 176 8.03 18.03 -6.69
N ALA A 177 7.51 16.79 -6.67
CA ALA A 177 6.30 16.43 -5.94
C ALA A 177 6.50 16.64 -4.43
N VAL A 178 7.62 16.14 -3.87
CA VAL A 178 7.96 16.32 -2.45
C VAL A 178 8.07 17.81 -2.09
N SER A 179 8.77 18.60 -2.92
CA SER A 179 8.90 20.05 -2.69
C SER A 179 7.56 20.79 -2.74
N ALA A 180 6.66 20.39 -3.64
CA ALA A 180 5.33 20.97 -3.71
C ALA A 180 4.49 20.64 -2.46
N LEU A 181 4.56 19.41 -1.98
CA LEU A 181 3.87 18.99 -0.75
C LEU A 181 4.42 19.70 0.49
N ASP A 182 5.76 19.86 0.59
CA ASP A 182 6.41 20.61 1.66
C ASP A 182 5.93 22.07 1.68
N GLN A 183 5.84 22.72 0.51
CA GLN A 183 5.33 24.10 0.39
C GLN A 183 3.86 24.23 0.80
N LEU A 184 3.08 23.15 0.73
CA LEU A 184 1.69 23.13 1.19
C LEU A 184 1.56 22.92 2.70
N GLY A 185 2.67 22.72 3.42
CA GLY A 185 2.69 22.52 4.86
C GLY A 185 2.10 21.18 5.29
N VAL A 186 2.40 20.12 4.55
CA VAL A 186 1.99 18.76 4.90
C VAL A 186 3.19 17.87 5.15
N ASP A 187 3.09 17.00 6.17
CA ASP A 187 4.06 15.95 6.44
C ASP A 187 3.80 14.72 5.57
N ILE A 188 4.84 14.19 4.94
CA ILE A 188 4.76 12.94 4.18
C ILE A 188 5.00 11.76 5.13
N LEU A 189 4.01 10.91 5.29
CA LEU A 189 4.06 9.70 6.13
C LEU A 189 4.59 8.49 5.38
N ASP A 190 4.23 8.37 4.11
CA ASP A 190 4.59 7.24 3.24
C ASP A 190 4.56 7.69 1.77
N ALA A 191 5.38 7.05 0.93
CA ALA A 191 5.37 7.27 -0.51
C ALA A 191 5.50 5.94 -1.26
N ARG A 192 4.71 5.79 -2.32
CA ARG A 192 4.77 4.65 -3.25
C ARG A 192 5.11 5.20 -4.62
N ILE A 193 6.25 4.77 -5.16
CA ILE A 193 6.77 5.23 -6.43
C ILE A 193 6.82 4.05 -7.39
N ILE A 194 6.05 4.12 -8.47
CA ILE A 194 5.92 3.02 -9.43
C ILE A 194 6.01 3.58 -10.85
N THR A 195 6.96 3.08 -11.63
CA THR A 195 7.09 3.43 -13.04
C THR A 195 6.45 2.35 -13.92
N THR A 196 5.65 2.78 -14.87
CA THR A 196 5.00 1.91 -15.85
C THR A 196 5.93 1.57 -17.01
N ALA A 197 5.62 0.46 -17.72
CA ALA A 197 6.41 0.01 -18.88
C ALA A 197 6.46 1.02 -20.05
N ASN A 198 5.54 1.98 -20.11
CA ASN A 198 5.50 3.03 -21.13
C ASN A 198 6.01 4.40 -20.66
N GLY A 199 6.74 4.43 -19.54
CA GLY A 199 7.41 5.64 -19.04
C GLY A 199 6.49 6.67 -18.40
N TYR A 200 5.44 6.20 -17.70
CA TYR A 200 4.66 7.03 -16.78
C TYR A 200 4.98 6.64 -15.35
N THR A 201 4.84 7.56 -14.42
CA THR A 201 4.88 7.29 -13.00
C THR A 201 3.47 7.25 -12.40
N LEU A 202 3.27 6.34 -11.46
CA LEU A 202 2.08 6.15 -10.63
C LEU A 202 2.52 6.35 -9.17
N ASP A 203 2.71 7.60 -8.79
CA ASP A 203 3.24 7.93 -7.47
C ASP A 203 2.10 8.27 -6.52
N SER A 204 2.14 7.78 -5.30
CA SER A 204 1.24 8.25 -4.26
C SER A 204 1.98 8.61 -2.99
N PHE A 205 1.49 9.67 -2.34
CA PHE A 205 2.01 10.19 -1.09
C PHE A 205 0.88 10.15 -0.06
N LEU A 206 1.14 9.50 1.05
CA LEU A 206 0.27 9.59 2.21
C LEU A 206 0.73 10.77 3.05
N VAL A 207 -0.14 11.74 3.25
CA VAL A 207 0.20 13.00 3.92
C VAL A 207 -0.75 13.32 5.05
N GLN A 208 -0.29 14.14 5.99
CA GLN A 208 -1.09 14.74 7.05
C GLN A 208 -0.75 16.23 7.19
N PRO A 209 -1.61 17.06 7.79
CA PRO A 209 -1.23 18.43 8.17
C PRO A 209 -0.03 18.40 9.10
N ALA A 210 0.95 19.30 8.88
CA ALA A 210 2.13 19.46 9.70
C ALA A 210 1.83 20.04 11.10
#